data_c68364fa5a82a330e7754d9a0f39b689
#
_entry.id   c68364fa5a82a330e7754d9a0f39b689
#
_cell.length_a   1.000
_cell.length_b   1.000
_cell.length_c   1.000
_cell.angle_alpha   90.00
_cell.angle_beta   90.00
_cell.angle_gamma   90.00
#
_symmetry.space_group_name_H-M   'P 1'
#
loop_
_entity.id
_entity.type
_entity.pdbx_description
1 polymer ?
#
loop_
_entity_poly.entity_id
_entity_poly.type
_entity_poly.pdbx_seq_one_letter_code
_entity_poly.pdbx_strand_id
1 'polypeptide(L)'
;PSETPRGIYDKIIDASGCFVFPGIIDTHVHFREPGLTRKADIESESRAAAFGGITSYMEMPNTSPQTTTPEAWQEKMMLAAHKSHVNYSFFYGATNNNADSFATLDHSLVPGIKLFMGASTGNMLVENHEHLDYIYKVCADQDWQLVTHCEDTDIINRRMVAAKQKYGEDPPIAQHPVIRSEEACYRSTELAVLLAEKYGTRLHVAHLT
;
A
#
# COMPACT_ATOMS: atom_id res chain seq x y z
N PRO A 1 25.27 -2.56 24.26
CA PRO A 1 26.66 -2.22 24.56
C PRO A 1 27.05 -2.82 25.90
N SER A 2 28.24 -3.36 26.00
CA SER A 2 28.76 -3.95 27.26
C SER A 2 29.34 -2.90 28.22
N GLU A 3 29.37 -1.64 27.80
CA GLU A 3 29.93 -0.53 28.58
C GLU A 3 28.92 0.61 28.73
N THR A 4 28.90 1.21 29.91
CA THR A 4 28.11 2.43 30.15
C THR A 4 28.67 3.57 29.32
N PRO A 5 27.86 4.26 28.51
CA PRO A 5 28.31 5.41 27.74
C PRO A 5 28.90 6.48 28.66
N ARG A 6 30.06 7.03 28.30
CA ARG A 6 30.70 8.13 29.05
C ARG A 6 30.37 9.46 28.37
N GLY A 7 29.85 10.42 29.11
CA GLY A 7 29.55 11.76 28.59
C GLY A 7 28.52 12.49 29.45
N ILE A 8 28.17 13.70 29.01
CA ILE A 8 27.06 14.50 29.55
C ILE A 8 25.90 14.28 28.61
N TYR A 9 24.77 13.85 29.14
CA TYR A 9 23.54 13.54 28.40
C TYR A 9 22.38 14.31 29.01
N ASP A 10 21.50 14.84 28.16
CA ASP A 10 20.27 15.52 28.59
C ASP A 10 19.28 14.56 29.24
N LYS A 11 19.30 13.30 28.82
CA LYS A 11 18.42 12.26 29.35
C LYS A 11 19.09 10.89 29.27
N ILE A 12 18.97 10.12 30.36
CA ILE A 12 19.39 8.73 30.42
C ILE A 12 18.13 7.89 30.67
N ILE A 13 17.95 6.85 29.85
CA ILE A 13 16.88 5.85 30.02
C ILE A 13 17.55 4.54 30.41
N ASP A 14 17.18 4.02 31.57
CA ASP A 14 17.61 2.70 32.04
C ASP A 14 16.77 1.63 31.30
N ALA A 15 17.43 0.86 30.44
CA ALA A 15 16.85 -0.26 29.70
C ALA A 15 17.32 -1.62 30.22
N SER A 16 17.76 -1.68 31.51
CA SER A 16 18.19 -2.94 32.13
C SER A 16 17.07 -3.96 32.11
N GLY A 17 17.36 -5.17 31.61
CA GLY A 17 16.39 -6.24 31.42
C GLY A 17 15.49 -6.12 30.17
N CYS A 18 15.70 -5.09 29.36
CA CYS A 18 14.99 -4.88 28.11
C CYS A 18 15.87 -5.19 26.90
N PHE A 19 15.24 -5.59 25.80
CA PHE A 19 15.88 -5.57 24.48
C PHE A 19 15.63 -4.21 23.84
N VAL A 20 16.66 -3.63 23.22
CA VAL A 20 16.56 -2.38 22.46
C VAL A 20 16.69 -2.70 20.98
N PHE A 21 15.65 -2.40 20.21
CA PHE A 21 15.60 -2.60 18.77
C PHE A 21 15.49 -1.26 18.04
N PRO A 22 15.92 -1.19 16.76
CA PRO A 22 15.52 -0.10 15.89
C PRO A 22 13.99 -0.04 15.80
N GLY A 23 13.45 1.16 15.61
CA GLY A 23 12.00 1.33 15.41
C GLY A 23 11.54 0.56 14.16
N ILE A 24 10.37 -0.05 14.26
CA ILE A 24 9.77 -0.82 13.16
C ILE A 24 9.29 0.15 12.07
N ILE A 25 9.48 -0.24 10.81
CA ILE A 25 8.93 0.44 9.65
C ILE A 25 7.78 -0.40 9.12
N ASP A 26 6.55 0.14 9.18
CA ASP A 26 5.38 -0.49 8.57
C ASP A 26 5.19 0.04 7.15
N THR A 27 5.44 -0.81 6.17
CA THR A 27 5.43 -0.43 4.76
C THR A 27 4.07 -0.57 4.09
N HIS A 28 3.00 -0.91 4.83
CA HIS A 28 1.69 -1.12 4.24
C HIS A 28 0.55 -0.85 5.23
N VAL A 29 0.12 0.41 5.28
CA VAL A 29 -1.01 0.81 6.15
C VAL A 29 -2.12 1.50 5.36
N HIS A 30 -3.30 1.55 5.96
CA HIS A 30 -4.49 2.24 5.47
C HIS A 30 -5.07 3.12 6.58
N PHE A 31 -4.52 4.30 6.81
CA PHE A 31 -4.99 5.24 7.83
C PHE A 31 -6.24 6.02 7.42
N ARG A 32 -6.65 5.88 6.15
CA ARG A 32 -7.95 6.33 5.64
C ARG A 32 -8.13 7.85 5.49
N GLU A 33 -7.15 8.65 5.78
CA GLU A 33 -7.18 10.10 5.61
C GLU A 33 -6.34 10.52 4.40
N PRO A 34 -6.84 11.41 3.54
CA PRO A 34 -8.09 12.16 3.65
C PRO A 34 -9.37 11.38 3.28
N GLY A 35 -10.50 11.92 3.71
CA GLY A 35 -11.85 11.63 3.20
C GLY A 35 -12.55 10.37 3.72
N LEU A 36 -11.86 9.46 4.36
CA LEU A 36 -12.44 8.23 4.92
C LEU A 36 -12.32 8.18 6.46
N THR A 37 -12.23 9.33 7.09
CA THR A 37 -11.93 9.52 8.52
C THR A 37 -12.97 8.95 9.48
N ARG A 38 -14.13 8.56 9.00
CA ARG A 38 -15.08 7.76 9.80
C ARG A 38 -14.49 6.39 10.21
N LYS A 39 -13.52 5.87 9.47
CA LYS A 39 -12.88 4.58 9.75
C LYS A 39 -11.64 4.74 10.63
N ALA A 40 -10.79 5.72 10.30
CA ALA A 40 -9.53 6.00 10.95
C ALA A 40 -8.95 7.32 10.41
N ASP A 41 -7.98 7.92 11.09
CA ASP A 41 -7.28 9.11 10.64
C ASP A 41 -5.77 9.03 10.95
N ILE A 42 -5.00 9.96 10.38
CA ILE A 42 -3.53 9.97 10.53
C ILE A 42 -3.12 10.20 11.99
N GLU A 43 -3.83 11.04 12.72
CA GLU A 43 -3.48 11.35 14.12
C GLU A 43 -3.64 10.12 15.01
N SER A 44 -4.81 9.49 15.00
CA SER A 44 -5.12 8.34 15.85
C SER A 44 -4.27 7.12 15.50
N GLU A 45 -4.11 6.83 14.20
CA GLU A 45 -3.39 5.63 13.77
C GLU A 45 -1.88 5.76 13.90
N SER A 46 -1.32 6.94 13.64
CA SER A 46 0.12 7.16 13.86
C SER A 46 0.50 7.14 15.35
N ARG A 47 -0.40 7.59 16.22
CA ARG A 47 -0.25 7.46 17.67
C ARG A 47 -0.31 6.00 18.11
N ALA A 48 -1.26 5.22 17.59
CA ALA A 48 -1.33 3.79 17.83
C ALA A 48 -0.07 3.06 17.34
N ALA A 49 0.43 3.43 16.15
CA ALA A 49 1.69 2.93 15.61
C ALA A 49 2.87 3.18 16.57
N ALA A 50 3.00 4.41 17.08
CA ALA A 50 4.03 4.76 18.04
C ALA A 50 3.96 3.90 19.32
N PHE A 51 2.76 3.67 19.85
CA PHE A 51 2.55 2.78 21.01
C PHE A 51 2.92 1.33 20.71
N GLY A 52 2.79 0.88 19.45
CA GLY A 52 3.21 -0.45 19.00
C GLY A 52 4.71 -0.58 18.69
N GLY A 53 5.50 0.51 18.83
CA GLY A 53 6.92 0.53 18.50
C GLY A 53 7.23 0.76 17.02
N ILE A 54 6.24 1.15 16.23
CA ILE A 54 6.40 1.56 14.83
C ILE A 54 6.82 3.03 14.82
N THR A 55 7.96 3.31 14.19
CA THR A 55 8.53 4.67 14.12
C THR A 55 8.41 5.30 12.73
N SER A 56 8.00 4.51 11.75
CA SER A 56 7.78 4.98 10.38
C SER A 56 6.69 4.15 9.72
N TYR A 57 5.86 4.78 8.90
CA TYR A 57 4.87 4.06 8.08
C TYR A 57 4.83 4.56 6.65
N MET A 58 4.33 3.70 5.75
CA MET A 58 4.06 4.02 4.36
C MET A 58 2.60 3.69 4.05
N GLU A 59 1.79 4.70 3.75
CA GLU A 59 0.35 4.52 3.54
C GLU A 59 -0.01 4.37 2.07
N MET A 60 -1.03 3.54 1.83
CA MET A 60 -1.59 3.26 0.52
C MET A 60 -2.43 4.43 -0.03
N PRO A 61 -2.52 4.55 -1.39
CA PRO A 61 -3.11 5.73 -2.05
C PRO A 61 -4.64 5.74 -2.10
N ASN A 62 -5.33 4.69 -1.65
CA ASN A 62 -6.79 4.53 -1.79
C ASN A 62 -7.59 5.29 -0.73
N THR A 63 -7.40 6.59 -0.70
CA THR A 63 -8.11 7.59 0.12
C THR A 63 -9.13 8.37 -0.72
N SER A 64 -9.75 9.42 -0.20
CA SER A 64 -10.68 10.28 -0.93
C SER A 64 -10.37 11.77 -0.68
N PRO A 65 -9.73 12.49 -1.63
CA PRO A 65 -9.32 12.01 -2.95
C PRO A 65 -8.26 10.91 -2.87
N GLN A 66 -8.15 10.14 -3.96
CA GLN A 66 -7.09 9.15 -4.14
C GLN A 66 -5.74 9.85 -4.35
N THR A 67 -4.64 9.27 -3.83
CA THR A 67 -3.29 9.84 -3.99
C THR A 67 -2.70 9.42 -5.36
N THR A 68 -3.26 9.98 -6.44
CA THR A 68 -2.97 9.61 -7.83
C THR A 68 -2.52 10.78 -8.70
N THR A 69 -2.33 11.96 -8.09
CA THR A 69 -1.72 13.14 -8.70
C THR A 69 -0.65 13.73 -7.79
N PRO A 70 0.35 14.44 -8.33
CA PRO A 70 1.37 15.10 -7.51
C PRO A 70 0.79 16.04 -6.46
N GLU A 71 -0.29 16.76 -6.79
CA GLU A 71 -0.97 17.70 -5.89
C GLU A 71 -1.62 16.95 -4.71
N ALA A 72 -2.37 15.87 -4.98
CA ALA A 72 -3.00 15.05 -3.94
C ALA A 72 -1.95 14.40 -3.02
N TRP A 73 -0.80 14.01 -3.57
CA TRP A 73 0.31 13.49 -2.79
C TRP A 73 0.91 14.58 -1.87
N GLN A 74 1.14 15.79 -2.41
CA GLN A 74 1.63 16.92 -1.64
C GLN A 74 0.67 17.35 -0.53
N GLU A 75 -0.62 17.44 -0.83
CA GLU A 75 -1.65 17.76 0.17
C GLU A 75 -1.66 16.75 1.32
N LYS A 76 -1.53 15.46 1.00
CA LYS A 76 -1.46 14.39 1.99
C LYS A 76 -0.19 14.47 2.84
N MET A 77 0.95 14.80 2.24
CA MET A 77 2.20 15.08 2.98
C MET A 77 2.05 16.24 3.96
N MET A 78 1.44 17.36 3.53
CA MET A 78 1.18 18.50 4.39
C MET A 78 0.22 18.15 5.54
N LEU A 79 -0.81 17.35 5.25
CA LEU A 79 -1.76 16.89 6.27
C LEU A 79 -1.04 16.07 7.35
N ALA A 80 -0.19 15.13 6.94
CA ALA A 80 0.58 14.30 7.86
C ALA A 80 1.61 15.08 8.66
N ALA A 81 2.20 16.15 8.10
CA ALA A 81 3.13 17.02 8.80
C ALA A 81 2.52 17.67 10.06
N HIS A 82 1.20 17.86 10.07
CA HIS A 82 0.48 18.45 11.21
C HIS A 82 -0.10 17.40 12.17
N LYS A 83 -0.23 16.13 11.75
CA LYS A 83 -0.98 15.11 12.49
C LYS A 83 -0.17 13.91 12.92
N SER A 84 0.85 13.54 12.14
CA SER A 84 1.57 12.30 12.40
C SER A 84 2.50 12.39 13.61
N HIS A 85 2.47 11.35 14.46
CA HIS A 85 3.33 11.19 15.62
C HIS A 85 4.64 10.45 15.31
N VAL A 86 4.75 9.86 14.11
CA VAL A 86 5.92 9.09 13.64
C VAL A 86 6.28 9.50 12.22
N ASN A 87 7.42 9.06 11.70
CA ASN A 87 7.81 9.32 10.33
C ASN A 87 6.81 8.70 9.34
N TYR A 88 6.65 9.32 8.18
CA TYR A 88 5.64 8.92 7.22
C TYR A 88 6.11 9.11 5.78
N SER A 89 5.54 8.33 4.90
CA SER A 89 5.50 8.57 3.46
C SER A 89 4.24 7.92 2.86
N PHE A 90 3.97 8.22 1.59
CA PHE A 90 2.77 7.79 0.89
C PHE A 90 3.11 7.22 -0.48
N PHE A 91 2.58 6.03 -0.77
CA PHE A 91 2.64 5.48 -2.11
C PHE A 91 1.83 6.34 -3.08
N TYR A 92 2.35 6.47 -4.29
CA TYR A 92 1.63 7.07 -5.39
C TYR A 92 0.81 5.99 -6.11
N GLY A 93 -0.48 6.24 -6.33
CA GLY A 93 -1.36 5.28 -6.95
C GLY A 93 -1.29 5.31 -8.48
N ALA A 94 -1.04 4.17 -9.10
CA ALA A 94 -1.24 4.00 -10.53
C ALA A 94 -2.72 3.99 -10.89
N THR A 95 -3.03 4.53 -12.05
CA THR A 95 -4.36 4.53 -12.67
C THR A 95 -4.24 4.14 -14.14
N ASN A 96 -5.38 3.99 -14.81
CA ASN A 96 -5.39 3.65 -16.25
C ASN A 96 -4.72 4.71 -17.14
N ASN A 97 -4.43 5.92 -16.65
CA ASN A 97 -3.99 7.04 -17.49
C ASN A 97 -3.00 8.02 -16.82
N ASN A 98 -2.32 7.65 -15.71
CA ASN A 98 -1.41 8.57 -15.04
C ASN A 98 0.08 8.16 -15.02
N ALA A 99 0.45 7.10 -15.74
CA ALA A 99 1.83 6.59 -15.70
C ALA A 99 2.87 7.64 -16.15
N ASP A 100 2.52 8.55 -17.06
CA ASP A 100 3.40 9.63 -17.50
C ASP A 100 3.79 10.60 -16.37
N SER A 101 2.95 10.73 -15.35
CA SER A 101 3.24 11.59 -14.20
C SER A 101 4.30 11.02 -13.26
N PHE A 102 4.65 9.75 -13.37
CA PHE A 102 5.67 9.14 -12.48
C PHE A 102 7.03 9.81 -12.61
N ALA A 103 7.36 10.34 -13.80
CA ALA A 103 8.58 11.10 -14.05
C ALA A 103 8.69 12.41 -13.24
N THR A 104 7.59 12.90 -12.70
CA THR A 104 7.56 14.14 -11.90
C THR A 104 7.73 13.90 -10.40
N LEU A 105 7.75 12.63 -9.97
CA LEU A 105 7.84 12.26 -8.56
C LEU A 105 9.29 12.21 -8.08
N ASP A 106 9.48 12.56 -6.81
CA ASP A 106 10.79 12.49 -6.17
C ASP A 106 11.00 11.11 -5.50
N HIS A 107 11.96 10.34 -6.00
CA HIS A 107 12.33 9.02 -5.48
C HIS A 107 12.80 9.03 -4.01
N SER A 108 13.26 10.17 -3.51
CA SER A 108 13.67 10.29 -2.11
C SER A 108 12.48 10.42 -1.15
N LEU A 109 11.31 10.76 -1.66
CA LEU A 109 10.11 11.03 -0.89
C LEU A 109 8.99 10.00 -1.12
N VAL A 110 8.85 9.49 -2.34
CA VAL A 110 7.82 8.52 -2.71
C VAL A 110 8.40 7.11 -2.64
N PRO A 111 7.89 6.21 -1.78
CA PRO A 111 8.47 4.88 -1.59
C PRO A 111 8.26 3.94 -2.77
N GLY A 112 7.31 4.27 -3.65
CA GLY A 112 7.01 3.48 -4.84
C GLY A 112 5.63 3.76 -5.40
N ILE A 113 5.33 3.08 -6.49
CA ILE A 113 4.05 3.13 -7.19
C ILE A 113 3.17 1.98 -6.72
N LYS A 114 1.95 2.27 -6.27
CA LYS A 114 0.96 1.25 -5.89
C LYS A 114 -0.02 1.00 -7.03
N LEU A 115 -0.13 -0.25 -7.43
CA LEU A 115 -1.03 -0.73 -8.47
C LEU A 115 -2.06 -1.71 -7.87
N PHE A 116 -3.33 -1.54 -8.25
CA PHE A 116 -4.40 -2.48 -7.93
C PHE A 116 -4.80 -3.25 -9.22
N MET A 117 -4.42 -4.52 -9.27
CA MET A 117 -4.78 -5.46 -10.34
C MET A 117 -6.02 -6.27 -9.96
N GLY A 118 -6.97 -5.66 -9.27
CA GLY A 118 -8.20 -6.25 -8.73
C GLY A 118 -8.61 -5.59 -7.43
N ALA A 119 -9.82 -5.90 -6.95
CA ALA A 119 -10.35 -5.50 -5.63
C ALA A 119 -10.22 -4.00 -5.31
N SER A 120 -10.27 -3.14 -6.31
CA SER A 120 -10.32 -1.69 -6.18
C SER A 120 -11.53 -1.12 -6.90
N THR A 121 -11.69 0.19 -6.87
CA THR A 121 -12.82 0.90 -7.48
C THR A 121 -12.37 2.07 -8.32
N GLY A 122 -13.18 2.40 -9.32
CA GLY A 122 -12.92 3.55 -10.18
C GLY A 122 -11.62 3.41 -10.98
N ASN A 123 -10.95 4.53 -11.21
CA ASN A 123 -9.78 4.59 -12.09
C ASN A 123 -8.51 3.92 -11.51
N MET A 124 -8.49 3.60 -10.22
CA MET A 124 -7.38 2.85 -9.61
C MET A 124 -7.44 1.34 -9.86
N LEU A 125 -8.56 0.82 -10.35
CA LEU A 125 -8.62 -0.56 -10.84
C LEU A 125 -8.04 -0.60 -12.26
N VAL A 126 -6.90 -1.28 -12.42
CA VAL A 126 -6.21 -1.42 -13.70
C VAL A 126 -6.19 -2.89 -14.09
N GLU A 127 -6.97 -3.24 -15.09
CA GLU A 127 -7.15 -4.62 -15.60
C GLU A 127 -6.88 -4.72 -17.09
N ASN A 128 -6.87 -3.58 -17.81
CA ASN A 128 -6.54 -3.55 -19.23
C ASN A 128 -5.06 -3.88 -19.42
N HIS A 129 -4.78 -4.89 -20.24
CA HIS A 129 -3.43 -5.37 -20.52
C HIS A 129 -2.52 -4.28 -21.10
N GLU A 130 -3.01 -3.39 -21.94
CA GLU A 130 -2.21 -2.30 -22.53
C GLU A 130 -1.77 -1.30 -21.45
N HIS A 131 -2.67 -0.97 -20.51
CA HIS A 131 -2.35 -0.08 -19.39
C HIS A 131 -1.38 -0.75 -18.40
N LEU A 132 -1.57 -2.05 -18.11
CA LEU A 132 -0.64 -2.82 -17.29
C LEU A 132 0.75 -2.85 -17.92
N ASP A 133 0.85 -3.24 -19.19
CA ASP A 133 2.11 -3.24 -19.95
C ASP A 133 2.82 -1.87 -19.87
N TYR A 134 2.07 -0.79 -20.05
CA TYR A 134 2.63 0.56 -19.99
C TYR A 134 3.12 0.95 -18.60
N ILE A 135 2.34 0.68 -17.55
CA ILE A 135 2.74 0.97 -16.16
C ILE A 135 4.00 0.20 -15.78
N TYR A 136 4.07 -1.10 -16.10
CA TYR A 136 5.24 -1.92 -15.79
C TYR A 136 6.48 -1.42 -16.53
N LYS A 137 6.34 -1.09 -17.81
CA LYS A 137 7.42 -0.52 -18.60
C LYS A 137 7.92 0.80 -18.03
N VAL A 138 7.03 1.74 -17.73
CA VAL A 138 7.40 3.05 -17.17
C VAL A 138 8.08 2.89 -15.79
N CYS A 139 7.58 2.00 -14.95
CA CYS A 139 8.22 1.71 -13.66
C CYS A 139 9.64 1.15 -13.84
N ALA A 140 9.86 0.28 -14.83
CA ALA A 140 11.19 -0.25 -15.15
C ALA A 140 12.11 0.85 -15.67
N ASP A 141 11.65 1.62 -16.67
CA ASP A 141 12.43 2.69 -17.32
C ASP A 141 12.88 3.79 -16.31
N GLN A 142 12.10 4.01 -15.27
CA GLN A 142 12.32 5.04 -14.25
C GLN A 142 12.80 4.48 -12.89
N ASP A 143 13.10 3.19 -12.80
CA ASP A 143 13.55 2.49 -11.58
C ASP A 143 12.58 2.63 -10.37
N TRP A 144 11.27 2.68 -10.62
CA TRP A 144 10.27 2.66 -9.56
C TRP A 144 10.07 1.26 -8.99
N GLN A 145 9.97 1.18 -7.66
CA GLN A 145 9.40 0.00 -7.00
C GLN A 145 7.89 -0.05 -7.28
N LEU A 146 7.41 -1.09 -7.95
CA LEU A 146 5.99 -1.34 -8.17
C LEU A 146 5.45 -2.28 -7.09
N VAL A 147 4.45 -1.82 -6.34
CA VAL A 147 3.78 -2.61 -5.29
C VAL A 147 2.38 -2.95 -5.76
N THR A 148 2.07 -4.24 -5.89
CA THR A 148 0.79 -4.69 -6.47
C THR A 148 -0.12 -5.36 -5.45
N HIS A 149 -1.43 -5.06 -5.53
CA HIS A 149 -2.49 -5.92 -5.01
C HIS A 149 -2.97 -6.79 -6.17
N CYS A 150 -2.95 -8.11 -6.00
CA CYS A 150 -3.21 -9.06 -7.07
C CYS A 150 -4.42 -9.93 -6.75
N GLU A 151 -5.53 -9.69 -7.46
CA GLU A 151 -6.72 -10.54 -7.50
C GLU A 151 -7.37 -10.45 -8.89
N ASP A 152 -7.85 -11.57 -9.38
CA ASP A 152 -8.55 -11.63 -10.67
C ASP A 152 -10.04 -11.31 -10.46
N THR A 153 -10.46 -10.14 -10.97
CA THR A 153 -11.83 -9.63 -10.82
C THR A 153 -12.85 -10.51 -11.52
N ASP A 154 -12.52 -11.14 -12.64
CA ASP A 154 -13.45 -12.00 -13.37
C ASP A 154 -13.74 -13.28 -12.59
N ILE A 155 -12.73 -13.87 -11.96
CA ILE A 155 -12.90 -15.01 -11.06
C ILE A 155 -13.77 -14.63 -9.87
N ILE A 156 -13.48 -13.50 -9.22
CA ILE A 156 -14.25 -13.00 -8.08
C ILE A 156 -15.71 -12.76 -8.46
N ASN A 157 -15.96 -12.08 -9.58
CA ASN A 157 -17.31 -11.76 -10.03
C ASN A 157 -18.12 -13.03 -10.34
N ARG A 158 -17.54 -13.99 -11.07
CA ARG A 158 -18.21 -15.27 -11.35
C ARG A 158 -18.56 -16.01 -10.06
N ARG A 159 -17.65 -16.05 -9.08
CA ARG A 159 -17.88 -16.73 -7.80
C ARG A 159 -18.88 -15.98 -6.93
N MET A 160 -18.87 -14.65 -6.96
CA MET A 160 -19.86 -13.81 -6.28
C MET A 160 -21.27 -14.08 -6.83
N VAL A 161 -21.43 -14.13 -8.16
CA VAL A 161 -22.72 -14.47 -8.78
C VAL A 161 -23.20 -15.86 -8.33
N ALA A 162 -22.33 -16.86 -8.34
CA ALA A 162 -22.68 -18.21 -7.89
C ALA A 162 -23.05 -18.23 -6.38
N ALA A 163 -22.33 -17.48 -5.55
CA ALA A 163 -22.63 -17.36 -4.13
C ALA A 163 -24.00 -16.69 -3.90
N LYS A 164 -24.30 -15.61 -4.62
CA LYS A 164 -25.61 -14.93 -4.54
C LYS A 164 -26.76 -15.82 -4.99
N GLN A 165 -26.58 -16.61 -6.04
CA GLN A 165 -27.58 -17.58 -6.47
C GLN A 165 -27.90 -18.63 -5.40
N LYS A 166 -26.90 -19.04 -4.63
CA LYS A 166 -27.04 -20.07 -3.61
C LYS A 166 -27.51 -19.54 -2.25
N TYR A 167 -27.04 -18.37 -1.85
CA TYR A 167 -27.21 -17.84 -0.49
C TYR A 167 -28.04 -16.55 -0.42
N GLY A 168 -28.45 -15.97 -1.55
CA GLY A 168 -29.12 -14.68 -1.61
C GLY A 168 -28.15 -13.51 -1.81
N GLU A 169 -28.68 -12.28 -1.81
CA GLU A 169 -27.91 -11.06 -2.13
C GLU A 169 -26.76 -10.76 -1.17
N ASP A 170 -26.82 -11.27 0.06
CA ASP A 170 -25.77 -11.10 1.07
C ASP A 170 -25.24 -12.49 1.50
N PRO A 171 -24.29 -13.07 0.74
CA PRO A 171 -23.71 -14.37 1.08
C PRO A 171 -23.03 -14.33 2.45
N PRO A 172 -23.11 -15.44 3.25
CA PRO A 172 -22.46 -15.53 4.54
C PRO A 172 -20.95 -15.25 4.46
N ILE A 173 -20.39 -14.62 5.52
CA ILE A 173 -18.95 -14.29 5.58
C ILE A 173 -18.03 -15.49 5.31
N ALA A 174 -18.46 -16.70 5.65
CA ALA A 174 -17.74 -17.95 5.34
C ALA A 174 -17.53 -18.17 3.83
N GLN A 175 -18.28 -17.49 2.96
CA GLN A 175 -18.07 -17.53 1.51
C GLN A 175 -16.98 -16.58 1.01
N HIS A 176 -16.50 -15.64 1.85
CA HIS A 176 -15.48 -14.71 1.46
C HIS A 176 -14.20 -15.37 0.88
N PRO A 177 -13.58 -16.39 1.51
CA PRO A 177 -12.41 -17.07 0.95
C PRO A 177 -12.74 -17.96 -0.27
N VAL A 178 -14.00 -18.31 -0.48
CA VAL A 178 -14.45 -19.03 -1.67
C VAL A 178 -14.60 -18.06 -2.84
N ILE A 179 -15.12 -16.87 -2.61
CA ILE A 179 -15.31 -15.81 -3.61
C ILE A 179 -13.96 -15.21 -4.00
N ARG A 180 -13.19 -14.74 -3.02
CA ARG A 180 -11.83 -14.22 -3.18
C ARG A 180 -10.83 -15.33 -2.88
N SER A 181 -10.62 -16.18 -3.86
CA SER A 181 -9.95 -17.47 -3.69
C SER A 181 -8.46 -17.41 -4.00
N GLU A 182 -7.75 -18.46 -3.58
CA GLU A 182 -6.36 -18.70 -4.00
C GLU A 182 -6.17 -18.58 -5.51
N GLU A 183 -7.11 -19.15 -6.31
CA GLU A 183 -7.04 -19.07 -7.77
C GLU A 183 -7.07 -17.62 -8.27
N ALA A 184 -7.93 -16.76 -7.70
CA ALA A 184 -8.00 -15.34 -8.08
C ALA A 184 -6.69 -14.61 -7.75
N CYS A 185 -6.11 -14.88 -6.58
CA CYS A 185 -4.82 -14.34 -6.18
C CYS A 185 -3.70 -14.88 -7.08
N TYR A 186 -3.64 -16.19 -7.31
CA TYR A 186 -2.60 -16.84 -8.11
C TYR A 186 -2.56 -16.29 -9.54
N ARG A 187 -3.72 -16.24 -10.23
CA ARG A 187 -3.80 -15.81 -11.63
C ARG A 187 -3.34 -14.36 -11.82
N SER A 188 -3.77 -13.47 -10.95
CA SER A 188 -3.34 -12.07 -11.00
C SER A 188 -1.87 -11.91 -10.63
N THR A 189 -1.37 -12.68 -9.65
CA THR A 189 0.05 -12.69 -9.27
C THR A 189 0.93 -13.24 -10.38
N GLU A 190 0.52 -14.33 -11.05
CA GLU A 190 1.22 -14.89 -12.20
C GLU A 190 1.38 -13.85 -13.32
N LEU A 191 0.32 -13.12 -13.65
CA LEU A 191 0.37 -12.02 -14.61
C LEU A 191 1.33 -10.91 -14.16
N ALA A 192 1.29 -10.52 -12.89
CA ALA A 192 2.18 -9.51 -12.32
C ALA A 192 3.66 -9.90 -12.46
N VAL A 193 3.99 -11.15 -12.16
CA VAL A 193 5.36 -11.68 -12.28
C VAL A 193 5.80 -11.73 -13.73
N LEU A 194 4.96 -12.23 -14.64
CA LEU A 194 5.26 -12.27 -16.08
C LEU A 194 5.54 -10.87 -16.66
N LEU A 195 4.76 -9.88 -16.26
CA LEU A 195 4.98 -8.49 -16.67
C LEU A 195 6.28 -7.92 -16.09
N ALA A 196 6.59 -8.23 -14.83
CA ALA A 196 7.82 -7.80 -14.19
C ALA A 196 9.06 -8.44 -14.87
N GLU A 197 9.01 -9.72 -15.21
CA GLU A 197 10.07 -10.39 -15.98
C GLU A 197 10.22 -9.79 -17.39
N LYS A 198 9.11 -9.52 -18.07
CA LYS A 198 9.10 -8.94 -19.42
C LYS A 198 9.81 -7.60 -19.49
N TYR A 199 9.61 -6.73 -18.50
CA TYR A 199 10.12 -5.36 -18.50
C TYR A 199 11.33 -5.12 -17.58
N GLY A 200 11.65 -6.07 -16.70
CA GLY A 200 12.67 -5.89 -15.67
C GLY A 200 12.21 -4.98 -14.52
N THR A 201 10.89 -4.92 -14.27
CA THR A 201 10.30 -4.06 -13.24
C THR A 201 10.61 -4.61 -11.85
N ARG A 202 11.01 -3.75 -10.92
CA ARG A 202 11.14 -4.10 -9.51
C ARG A 202 9.76 -4.29 -8.90
N LEU A 203 9.34 -5.54 -8.75
CA LEU A 203 8.02 -5.92 -8.27
C LEU A 203 8.03 -6.29 -6.79
N HIS A 204 7.03 -5.79 -6.06
CA HIS A 204 6.64 -6.28 -4.75
C HIS A 204 5.16 -6.69 -4.79
N VAL A 205 4.88 -7.98 -4.70
CA VAL A 205 3.51 -8.48 -4.54
C VAL A 205 3.14 -8.37 -3.07
N ALA A 206 2.17 -7.52 -2.75
CA ALA A 206 1.77 -7.27 -1.38
C ALA A 206 0.90 -8.41 -0.83
N HIS A 207 0.99 -8.65 0.49
CA HIS A 207 0.10 -9.52 1.29
C HIS A 207 -0.36 -10.79 0.56
N LEU A 208 0.57 -11.59 0.07
CA LEU A 208 0.31 -12.94 -0.47
C LEU A 208 -0.26 -13.84 0.63
N THR A 209 -1.35 -14.55 0.31
CA THR A 209 -2.02 -15.47 1.24
C THR A 209 -2.36 -16.78 0.53
#